data_feac92998e3b9a095b0d968d3fc39fbe
#
_entry.id   feac92998e3b9a095b0d968d3fc39fbe
#
_cell.length_a   1.000
_cell.length_b   1.000
_cell.length_c   1.000
_cell.angle_alpha   90.00
_cell.angle_beta   90.00
_cell.angle_gamma   90.00
#
_symmetry.space_group_name_H-M   'P 1'
#
loop_
_entity.id
_entity.type
_entity.pdbx_description
1 polymer ?
#
loop_
_entity_poly.entity_id
_entity_poly.type
_entity_poly.pdbx_seq_one_letter_code
_entity_poly.pdbx_strand_id
1 'polypeptide(L)'
;MPVITNIDDLKTIYKRRTPKMFYEYAETGSWTQQTFHDNVSDFAKLRLRQRVAVDMTNRSTAMQMIGQDVTMPVALAPIGMCGMQCADGEIKAARAAEAFGVPFTLSTMSICSIEDVAAHTTKPFWFQIYALRDDDFNQRLLDRARAAGCSALVITADLQILGQRHRDLKNGLSAPPKLTPQSIANMMTKVHWGLGMLGTKRRFFGNIVGHAKDVKDPSSLSSWTAEQFDPSLDWKKIEKLIKMWGGKVILKGILDVEDAKRAVKTGADAIIVSNHGGRQQDGAVSSIRMLSDILDAVGDKIE
;
A
#
# COMPACT_ATOMS: atom_id res chain seq x y z
N MET A 1 4.08 21.14 -21.32
CA MET A 1 4.05 20.31 -20.10
C MET A 1 5.39 20.49 -19.42
N PRO A 2 5.50 20.45 -18.08
CA PRO A 2 6.80 20.48 -17.45
C PRO A 2 7.60 19.24 -17.88
N VAL A 3 8.90 19.41 -18.07
CA VAL A 3 9.81 18.30 -18.31
C VAL A 3 9.93 17.51 -17.00
N ILE A 4 9.69 16.21 -17.06
CA ILE A 4 9.78 15.30 -15.90
C ILE A 4 11.04 14.47 -16.07
N THR A 5 11.95 14.58 -15.13
CA THR A 5 13.25 13.91 -15.15
C THR A 5 13.43 12.92 -14.00
N ASN A 6 12.67 13.10 -12.92
CA ASN A 6 12.73 12.27 -11.72
C ASN A 6 11.38 12.26 -11.00
N ILE A 7 11.29 11.49 -9.92
CA ILE A 7 10.06 11.35 -9.11
C ILE A 7 9.73 12.64 -8.35
N ASP A 8 10.70 13.46 -7.97
CA ASP A 8 10.45 14.73 -7.24
C ASP A 8 9.72 15.75 -8.13
N ASP A 9 9.96 15.72 -9.45
CA ASP A 9 9.19 16.53 -10.41
C ASP A 9 7.70 16.11 -10.38
N LEU A 10 7.42 14.81 -10.31
CA LEU A 10 6.05 14.29 -10.16
C LEU A 10 5.44 14.70 -8.82
N LYS A 11 6.22 14.66 -7.74
CA LYS A 11 5.78 15.11 -6.40
C LYS A 11 5.35 16.57 -6.41
N THR A 12 6.08 17.41 -7.11
CA THR A 12 5.74 18.84 -7.30
C THR A 12 4.39 19.01 -8.01
N ILE A 13 4.16 18.25 -9.08
CA ILE A 13 2.89 18.25 -9.82
C ILE A 13 1.75 17.73 -8.94
N TYR A 14 1.99 16.65 -8.23
CA TYR A 14 1.04 16.03 -7.31
C TYR A 14 0.57 17.03 -6.24
N LYS A 15 1.50 17.71 -5.55
CA LYS A 15 1.21 18.75 -4.57
C LYS A 15 0.37 19.90 -5.12
N ARG A 16 0.59 20.29 -6.39
CA ARG A 16 -0.19 21.34 -7.05
C ARG A 16 -1.61 20.92 -7.38
N ARG A 17 -1.81 19.66 -7.81
CA ARG A 17 -3.08 19.17 -8.35
C ARG A 17 -4.00 18.58 -7.30
N THR A 18 -3.46 17.96 -6.25
CA THR A 18 -4.21 17.25 -5.23
C THR A 18 -4.56 18.16 -4.05
N PRO A 19 -5.76 18.06 -3.46
CA PRO A 19 -6.10 18.77 -2.23
C PRO A 19 -5.10 18.44 -1.11
N LYS A 20 -4.78 19.46 -0.30
CA LYS A 20 -3.76 19.39 0.75
C LYS A 20 -3.99 18.18 1.68
N MET A 21 -5.23 17.93 2.09
CA MET A 21 -5.56 16.83 2.99
C MET A 21 -5.16 15.46 2.42
N PHE A 22 -5.39 15.23 1.13
CA PHE A 22 -5.03 13.95 0.47
C PHE A 22 -3.56 13.89 0.12
N TYR A 23 -2.95 15.00 -0.27
CA TYR A 23 -1.52 15.09 -0.46
C TYR A 23 -0.75 14.79 0.83
N GLU A 24 -1.11 15.47 1.93
CA GLU A 24 -0.44 15.27 3.21
C GLU A 24 -0.73 13.90 3.83
N TYR A 25 -1.85 13.26 3.51
CA TYR A 25 -2.10 11.88 3.90
C TYR A 25 -1.00 10.94 3.42
N ALA A 26 -0.53 11.08 2.18
CA ALA A 26 0.55 10.25 1.64
C ALA A 26 1.95 10.68 2.13
N GLU A 27 2.13 11.98 2.40
CA GLU A 27 3.41 12.62 2.73
C GLU A 27 3.61 12.84 4.24
N THR A 28 3.09 11.95 5.09
CA THR A 28 3.25 12.08 6.54
C THR A 28 3.57 10.75 7.21
N GLY A 29 4.45 10.82 8.18
CA GLY A 29 4.70 9.76 9.17
C GLY A 29 3.82 9.93 10.41
N SER A 30 3.96 9.02 11.37
CA SER A 30 3.34 9.09 12.70
C SER A 30 4.18 9.92 13.66
N TRP A 31 3.55 10.47 14.68
CA TRP A 31 4.15 11.19 15.80
C TRP A 31 5.16 12.26 15.36
N THR A 32 6.45 12.11 15.71
CA THR A 32 7.54 13.04 15.36
C THR A 32 8.03 12.87 13.92
N GLN A 33 7.64 11.79 13.24
CA GLN A 33 8.05 11.42 11.90
C GLN A 33 9.54 11.02 11.78
N GLN A 34 10.18 10.62 12.88
CA GLN A 34 11.57 10.18 12.83
C GLN A 34 11.76 9.01 11.86
N THR A 35 11.00 7.92 12.05
CA THR A 35 11.05 6.74 11.16
C THR A 35 10.74 7.09 9.71
N PHE A 36 9.79 7.99 9.48
CA PHE A 36 9.46 8.47 8.13
C PHE A 36 10.67 9.12 7.43
N HIS A 37 11.40 9.96 8.16
CA HIS A 37 12.61 10.60 7.63
C HIS A 37 13.78 9.61 7.50
N ASP A 38 13.93 8.68 8.44
CA ASP A 38 14.98 7.67 8.42
C ASP A 38 14.83 6.71 7.23
N ASN A 39 13.61 6.40 6.81
CA ASN A 39 13.36 5.63 5.59
C ASN A 39 13.95 6.26 4.31
N VAL A 40 14.22 7.55 4.32
CA VAL A 40 14.88 8.25 3.21
C VAL A 40 16.37 8.46 3.50
N SER A 41 16.71 8.95 4.70
CA SER A 41 18.08 9.33 5.04
C SER A 41 19.02 8.14 5.14
N ASP A 42 18.53 6.95 5.51
CA ASP A 42 19.36 5.77 5.62
C ASP A 42 19.82 5.22 4.26
N PHE A 43 19.06 5.44 3.19
CA PHE A 43 19.55 5.17 1.84
C PHE A 43 20.80 5.98 1.50
N ALA A 44 20.92 7.22 1.98
CA ALA A 44 22.08 8.05 1.76
C ALA A 44 23.38 7.53 2.45
N LYS A 45 23.23 6.62 3.41
CA LYS A 45 24.36 5.96 4.08
C LYS A 45 24.95 4.80 3.27
N LEU A 46 24.19 4.27 2.30
CA LEU A 46 24.67 3.24 1.38
C LEU A 46 25.56 3.84 0.32
N ARG A 47 26.64 3.14 -0.02
CA ARG A 47 27.57 3.57 -1.05
C ARG A 47 27.76 2.45 -2.06
N LEU A 48 27.65 2.79 -3.35
CA LEU A 48 27.91 1.87 -4.43
C LEU A 48 29.41 1.87 -4.75
N ARG A 49 29.99 0.68 -4.85
CA ARG A 49 31.36 0.50 -5.31
C ARG A 49 31.35 0.40 -6.84
N GLN A 50 31.82 1.45 -7.49
CA GLN A 50 31.89 1.49 -8.95
C GLN A 50 32.95 0.50 -9.47
N ARG A 51 32.59 -0.23 -10.52
CA ARG A 51 33.50 -1.04 -11.31
C ARG A 51 33.55 -0.48 -12.74
N VAL A 52 34.69 -0.61 -13.39
CA VAL A 52 34.92 -0.16 -14.76
C VAL A 52 35.27 -1.33 -15.68
N ALA A 53 35.22 -1.09 -16.99
CA ALA A 53 35.56 -2.08 -18.02
C ALA A 53 34.72 -3.38 -17.93
N VAL A 54 33.46 -3.25 -17.60
CA VAL A 54 32.46 -4.35 -17.60
C VAL A 54 31.64 -4.22 -18.88
N ASP A 55 31.54 -5.30 -19.65
CA ASP A 55 30.66 -5.32 -20.83
C ASP A 55 29.19 -5.22 -20.37
N MET A 56 28.49 -4.19 -20.82
CA MET A 56 27.11 -3.87 -20.48
C MET A 56 26.15 -4.08 -21.67
N THR A 57 26.60 -4.73 -22.74
CA THR A 57 25.83 -4.90 -23.99
C THR A 57 24.49 -5.59 -23.73
N ASN A 58 24.50 -6.64 -22.91
CA ASN A 58 23.31 -7.47 -22.58
C ASN A 58 22.76 -7.19 -21.18
N ARG A 59 22.93 -5.97 -20.65
CA ARG A 59 22.38 -5.64 -19.33
C ARG A 59 20.85 -5.75 -19.34
N SER A 60 20.28 -6.33 -18.30
CA SER A 60 18.83 -6.44 -18.09
C SER A 60 18.51 -6.21 -16.63
N THR A 61 17.33 -5.65 -16.37
CA THR A 61 16.74 -5.56 -15.04
C THR A 61 15.60 -6.57 -14.86
N ALA A 62 15.28 -7.35 -15.93
CA ALA A 62 14.23 -8.35 -15.88
C ALA A 62 14.61 -9.49 -14.93
N MET A 63 13.64 -9.92 -14.14
CA MET A 63 13.75 -11.04 -13.20
C MET A 63 12.39 -11.66 -12.90
N GLN A 64 12.36 -12.66 -12.02
CA GLN A 64 11.12 -13.16 -11.44
C GLN A 64 10.91 -12.57 -10.04
N MET A 65 9.67 -12.21 -9.74
CA MET A 65 9.19 -11.84 -8.41
C MET A 65 7.97 -12.70 -8.08
N ILE A 66 8.07 -13.51 -7.05
CA ILE A 66 6.99 -14.39 -6.57
C ILE A 66 6.39 -15.24 -7.72
N GLY A 67 7.28 -15.73 -8.59
CA GLY A 67 6.92 -16.54 -9.75
C GLY A 67 6.31 -15.77 -10.92
N GLN A 68 6.39 -14.43 -10.94
CA GLN A 68 5.98 -13.58 -12.06
C GLN A 68 7.18 -12.97 -12.74
N ASP A 69 7.23 -13.02 -14.08
CA ASP A 69 8.24 -12.31 -14.86
C ASP A 69 7.98 -10.81 -14.81
N VAL A 70 8.99 -10.06 -14.42
CA VAL A 70 8.94 -8.59 -14.28
C VAL A 70 10.07 -7.93 -15.08
N THR A 71 9.82 -6.72 -15.57
CA THR A 71 10.83 -5.97 -16.36
C THR A 71 11.93 -5.38 -15.48
N MET A 72 11.65 -5.18 -14.19
CA MET A 72 12.61 -4.75 -13.18
C MET A 72 12.10 -5.13 -11.77
N PRO A 73 13.00 -5.25 -10.76
CA PRO A 73 12.66 -5.66 -9.40
C PRO A 73 11.95 -4.55 -8.61
N VAL A 74 10.78 -4.13 -9.08
CA VAL A 74 9.94 -3.10 -8.45
C VAL A 74 8.49 -3.55 -8.49
N ALA A 75 7.77 -3.36 -7.40
CA ALA A 75 6.33 -3.51 -7.33
C ALA A 75 5.70 -2.24 -6.75
N LEU A 76 4.51 -1.86 -7.22
CA LEU A 76 3.77 -0.75 -6.63
C LEU A 76 3.10 -1.21 -5.34
N ALA A 77 3.51 -0.59 -4.22
CA ALA A 77 3.00 -0.89 -2.89
C ALA A 77 1.50 -0.54 -2.75
N PRO A 78 0.76 -1.22 -1.85
CA PRO A 78 -0.63 -0.91 -1.59
C PRO A 78 -0.78 0.46 -0.93
N ILE A 79 -1.58 1.33 -1.52
CA ILE A 79 -1.87 2.67 -1.01
C ILE A 79 -3.38 2.81 -0.83
N GLY A 80 -3.82 3.09 0.39
CA GLY A 80 -5.20 3.43 0.67
C GLY A 80 -5.56 4.81 0.09
N MET A 81 -6.83 4.98 -0.31
CA MET A 81 -7.37 6.27 -0.76
C MET A 81 -6.68 6.87 -2.00
N CYS A 82 -6.05 6.07 -2.86
CA CYS A 82 -5.38 6.58 -4.05
C CYS A 82 -6.38 7.28 -5.00
N GLY A 83 -7.61 6.76 -5.12
CA GLY A 83 -8.69 7.39 -5.89
C GLY A 83 -9.15 8.75 -5.36
N MET A 84 -8.91 9.05 -4.08
CA MET A 84 -9.15 10.40 -3.53
C MET A 84 -8.02 11.38 -3.84
N GLN A 85 -6.85 10.89 -4.11
CA GLN A 85 -5.69 11.70 -4.52
C GLN A 85 -5.79 12.09 -6.00
N CYS A 86 -6.29 11.18 -6.81
CA CYS A 86 -6.59 11.38 -8.22
C CYS A 86 -7.76 10.47 -8.61
N ALA A 87 -8.78 10.99 -9.28
CA ALA A 87 -9.91 10.20 -9.73
C ALA A 87 -9.46 8.93 -10.47
N ASP A 88 -10.01 7.79 -10.09
CA ASP A 88 -9.63 6.45 -10.60
C ASP A 88 -8.13 6.13 -10.43
N GLY A 89 -7.52 6.61 -9.35
CA GLY A 89 -6.08 6.53 -9.11
C GLY A 89 -5.54 5.12 -9.12
N GLU A 90 -6.23 4.18 -8.47
CA GLU A 90 -5.82 2.76 -8.42
C GLU A 90 -5.87 2.11 -9.81
N ILE A 91 -6.90 2.39 -10.61
CA ILE A 91 -7.00 1.89 -11.99
C ILE A 91 -5.86 2.44 -12.85
N LYS A 92 -5.58 3.73 -12.73
CA LYS A 92 -4.49 4.38 -13.48
C LYS A 92 -3.13 3.81 -13.10
N ALA A 93 -2.90 3.57 -11.80
CA ALA A 93 -1.67 2.96 -11.30
C ALA A 93 -1.52 1.51 -11.77
N ALA A 94 -2.59 0.71 -11.70
CA ALA A 94 -2.60 -0.68 -12.17
C ALA A 94 -2.29 -0.79 -13.66
N ARG A 95 -2.95 0.04 -14.49
CA ARG A 95 -2.67 0.09 -15.94
C ARG A 95 -1.26 0.54 -16.27
N ALA A 96 -0.71 1.50 -15.53
CA ALA A 96 0.67 1.94 -15.72
C ALA A 96 1.67 0.84 -15.34
N ALA A 97 1.43 0.14 -14.23
CA ALA A 97 2.24 -0.99 -13.80
C ALA A 97 2.20 -2.14 -14.82
N GLU A 98 0.99 -2.48 -15.31
CA GLU A 98 0.79 -3.49 -16.35
C GLU A 98 1.54 -3.15 -17.64
N ALA A 99 1.43 -1.90 -18.10
CA ALA A 99 2.09 -1.44 -19.33
C ALA A 99 3.62 -1.43 -19.19
N PHE A 100 4.14 -1.15 -17.99
CA PHE A 100 5.57 -1.19 -17.70
C PHE A 100 6.09 -2.60 -17.43
N GLY A 101 5.24 -3.52 -17.02
CA GLY A 101 5.58 -4.91 -16.71
C GLY A 101 6.07 -5.13 -15.28
N VAL A 102 5.48 -4.44 -14.31
CA VAL A 102 5.74 -4.61 -12.87
C VAL A 102 4.46 -4.89 -12.10
N PRO A 103 4.50 -5.58 -10.94
CA PRO A 103 3.31 -5.85 -10.15
C PRO A 103 2.69 -4.58 -9.56
N PHE A 104 1.36 -4.56 -9.50
CA PHE A 104 0.56 -3.58 -8.76
C PHE A 104 -0.12 -4.26 -7.59
N THR A 105 -0.17 -3.61 -6.43
CA THR A 105 -0.89 -4.11 -5.26
C THR A 105 -2.07 -3.22 -4.94
N LEU A 106 -3.28 -3.76 -4.99
CA LEU A 106 -4.50 -3.07 -4.60
C LEU A 106 -4.72 -3.18 -3.10
N SER A 107 -4.98 -2.06 -2.43
CA SER A 107 -5.27 -2.04 -0.99
C SER A 107 -6.73 -2.40 -0.69
N THR A 108 -7.00 -3.08 0.44
CA THR A 108 -8.34 -3.18 1.02
C THR A 108 -9.02 -1.81 1.14
N MET A 109 -8.25 -0.79 1.50
CA MET A 109 -8.72 0.59 1.70
C MET A 109 -8.63 1.44 0.43
N SER A 110 -8.79 0.84 -0.73
CA SER A 110 -8.84 1.54 -2.02
C SER A 110 -10.22 2.15 -2.31
N ILE A 111 -10.24 3.19 -3.13
CA ILE A 111 -11.48 3.81 -3.62
C ILE A 111 -12.04 3.00 -4.80
N CYS A 112 -11.19 2.57 -5.72
CA CYS A 112 -11.61 1.60 -6.73
C CYS A 112 -11.72 0.21 -6.10
N SER A 113 -12.76 -0.55 -6.45
CA SER A 113 -12.92 -1.92 -5.97
C SER A 113 -11.97 -2.90 -6.67
N ILE A 114 -11.91 -4.12 -6.17
CA ILE A 114 -11.20 -5.24 -6.81
C ILE A 114 -11.71 -5.42 -8.25
N GLU A 115 -13.01 -5.41 -8.42
CA GLU A 115 -13.68 -5.59 -9.72
C GLU A 115 -13.42 -4.41 -10.66
N ASP A 116 -13.36 -3.19 -10.11
CA ASP A 116 -13.02 -2.00 -10.90
C ASP A 116 -11.63 -2.11 -11.53
N VAL A 117 -10.64 -2.55 -10.75
CA VAL A 117 -9.28 -2.72 -11.25
C VAL A 117 -9.22 -3.88 -12.26
N ALA A 118 -9.83 -5.02 -11.94
CA ALA A 118 -9.87 -6.18 -12.83
C ALA A 118 -10.54 -5.87 -14.19
N ALA A 119 -11.60 -5.05 -14.19
CA ALA A 119 -12.27 -4.64 -15.43
C ALA A 119 -11.42 -3.72 -16.32
N HIS A 120 -10.32 -3.16 -15.82
CA HIS A 120 -9.48 -2.20 -16.56
C HIS A 120 -8.03 -2.66 -16.76
N THR A 121 -7.70 -3.89 -16.35
CA THR A 121 -6.41 -4.54 -16.54
C THR A 121 -6.60 -5.91 -17.18
N THR A 122 -5.57 -6.40 -17.86
CA THR A 122 -5.57 -7.74 -18.48
C THR A 122 -4.64 -8.72 -17.78
N LYS A 123 -3.65 -8.19 -17.03
CA LYS A 123 -2.72 -8.99 -16.25
C LYS A 123 -3.17 -9.08 -14.79
N PRO A 124 -2.83 -10.18 -14.10
CA PRO A 124 -3.05 -10.32 -12.66
C PRO A 124 -2.38 -9.22 -11.87
N PHE A 125 -2.99 -8.81 -10.76
CA PHE A 125 -2.42 -7.92 -9.77
C PHE A 125 -2.46 -8.57 -8.38
N TRP A 126 -1.76 -7.98 -7.41
CA TRP A 126 -1.78 -8.44 -6.02
C TRP A 126 -2.88 -7.73 -5.24
N PHE A 127 -3.48 -8.43 -4.31
CA PHE A 127 -4.46 -7.84 -3.40
C PHE A 127 -3.91 -7.78 -1.98
N GLN A 128 -3.96 -6.61 -1.34
CA GLN A 128 -3.54 -6.46 0.06
C GLN A 128 -4.75 -6.51 0.98
N ILE A 129 -4.67 -7.35 2.00
CA ILE A 129 -5.67 -7.50 3.05
C ILE A 129 -5.14 -7.04 4.40
N TYR A 130 -5.97 -6.33 5.16
CA TYR A 130 -5.86 -6.24 6.61
C TYR A 130 -6.63 -7.40 7.23
N ALA A 131 -6.07 -8.02 8.27
CA ALA A 131 -6.80 -9.00 9.06
C ALA A 131 -7.88 -8.26 9.87
N LEU A 132 -9.12 -8.33 9.42
CA LEU A 132 -10.26 -7.71 10.07
C LEU A 132 -10.87 -8.69 11.10
N ARG A 133 -11.63 -8.17 12.06
CA ARG A 133 -12.30 -9.01 13.07
C ARG A 133 -13.38 -9.90 12.47
N ASP A 134 -14.08 -9.43 11.45
CA ASP A 134 -15.10 -10.19 10.74
C ASP A 134 -14.46 -11.18 9.77
N ASP A 135 -14.33 -12.44 10.18
CA ASP A 135 -13.77 -13.52 9.36
C ASP A 135 -14.59 -13.81 8.11
N ASP A 136 -15.92 -13.67 8.18
CA ASP A 136 -16.79 -13.88 7.01
C ASP A 136 -16.57 -12.77 5.98
N PHE A 137 -16.30 -11.54 6.44
CA PHE A 137 -15.94 -10.46 5.54
C PHE A 137 -14.55 -10.65 4.93
N ASN A 138 -13.57 -11.12 5.72
CA ASN A 138 -12.27 -11.52 5.20
C ASN A 138 -12.42 -12.57 4.10
N GLN A 139 -13.23 -13.62 4.32
CA GLN A 139 -13.48 -14.67 3.33
C GLN A 139 -14.08 -14.09 2.04
N ARG A 140 -15.12 -13.23 2.15
CA ARG A 140 -15.73 -12.58 0.97
C ARG A 140 -14.72 -11.73 0.19
N LEU A 141 -13.83 -10.99 0.86
CA LEU A 141 -12.77 -10.22 0.19
C LEU A 141 -11.81 -11.15 -0.57
N LEU A 142 -11.40 -12.27 0.04
CA LEU A 142 -10.53 -13.25 -0.60
C LEU A 142 -11.20 -13.92 -1.80
N ASP A 143 -12.49 -14.24 -1.70
CA ASP A 143 -13.25 -14.84 -2.80
C ASP A 143 -13.37 -13.87 -3.98
N ARG A 144 -13.65 -12.59 -3.73
CA ARG A 144 -13.66 -11.54 -4.74
C ARG A 144 -12.28 -11.37 -5.40
N ALA A 145 -11.21 -11.36 -4.60
CA ALA A 145 -9.84 -11.25 -5.12
C ALA A 145 -9.48 -12.44 -6.02
N ARG A 146 -9.88 -13.68 -5.65
CA ARG A 146 -9.71 -14.86 -6.50
C ARG A 146 -10.51 -14.76 -7.79
N ALA A 147 -11.78 -14.38 -7.69
CA ALA A 147 -12.65 -14.23 -8.86
C ALA A 147 -12.12 -13.16 -9.83
N ALA A 148 -11.46 -12.13 -9.32
CA ALA A 148 -10.79 -11.09 -10.09
C ALA A 148 -9.42 -11.51 -10.68
N GLY A 149 -8.95 -12.73 -10.39
CA GLY A 149 -7.68 -13.25 -10.89
C GLY A 149 -6.44 -12.65 -10.20
N CYS A 150 -6.55 -12.19 -8.95
CA CYS A 150 -5.38 -11.72 -8.20
C CYS A 150 -4.37 -12.86 -8.03
N SER A 151 -3.09 -12.61 -8.35
CA SER A 151 -2.03 -13.63 -8.36
C SER A 151 -1.36 -13.86 -7.01
N ALA A 152 -1.43 -12.89 -6.09
CA ALA A 152 -0.90 -13.02 -4.75
C ALA A 152 -1.73 -12.22 -3.74
N LEU A 153 -1.73 -12.70 -2.49
CA LEU A 153 -2.29 -12.00 -1.34
C LEU A 153 -1.16 -11.36 -0.54
N VAL A 154 -1.28 -10.05 -0.27
CA VAL A 154 -0.38 -9.33 0.62
C VAL A 154 -1.06 -9.14 1.97
N ILE A 155 -0.63 -9.85 3.01
CA ILE A 155 -1.17 -9.72 4.36
C ILE A 155 -0.37 -8.66 5.11
N THR A 156 -1.03 -7.60 5.55
CA THR A 156 -0.40 -6.53 6.32
C THR A 156 -0.46 -6.84 7.80
N ALA A 157 0.70 -7.04 8.44
CA ALA A 157 0.82 -7.47 9.83
C ALA A 157 1.10 -6.33 10.83
N ASP A 158 1.50 -5.15 10.35
CA ASP A 158 1.96 -4.02 11.16
C ASP A 158 0.88 -2.96 11.46
N LEU A 159 -0.41 -3.31 11.34
CA LEU A 159 -1.54 -2.39 11.54
C LEU A 159 -2.57 -2.94 12.53
N GLN A 160 -2.13 -3.38 13.70
CA GLN A 160 -3.02 -3.77 14.81
C GLN A 160 -3.62 -2.54 15.51
N ILE A 161 -2.83 -1.47 15.59
CA ILE A 161 -3.21 -0.17 16.17
C ILE A 161 -2.80 0.92 15.19
N LEU A 162 -3.69 1.88 14.96
CA LEU A 162 -3.42 3.00 14.06
C LEU A 162 -2.36 3.94 14.65
N GLY A 163 -1.29 4.18 13.92
CA GLY A 163 -0.30 5.21 14.23
C GLY A 163 -0.93 6.61 14.18
N GLN A 164 -0.61 7.45 15.15
CA GLN A 164 -1.16 8.81 15.22
C GLN A 164 -0.46 9.74 14.22
N ARG A 165 -1.14 10.09 13.15
CA ARG A 165 -0.66 11.02 12.12
C ARG A 165 -1.25 12.40 12.35
N HIS A 166 -0.46 13.28 12.96
CA HIS A 166 -0.90 14.62 13.37
C HIS A 166 -1.41 15.49 12.19
N ARG A 167 -0.81 15.34 11.01
CA ARG A 167 -1.26 16.09 9.81
C ARG A 167 -2.62 15.64 9.34
N ASP A 168 -2.91 14.33 9.40
CA ASP A 168 -4.24 13.81 9.04
C ASP A 168 -5.30 14.43 9.94
N LEU A 169 -5.07 14.45 11.27
CA LEU A 169 -5.98 15.06 12.23
C LEU A 169 -6.17 16.55 11.98
N LYS A 170 -5.08 17.31 11.74
CA LYS A 170 -5.13 18.76 11.44
C LYS A 170 -5.86 19.06 10.13
N ASN A 171 -5.81 18.15 9.15
CA ASN A 171 -6.49 18.30 7.88
C ASN A 171 -7.95 17.80 7.91
N GLY A 172 -8.42 17.27 9.04
CA GLY A 172 -9.78 16.77 9.19
C GLY A 172 -9.99 15.36 8.61
N LEU A 173 -8.91 14.61 8.30
CA LEU A 173 -8.96 13.19 7.98
C LEU A 173 -9.06 12.34 9.25
N SER A 174 -9.98 12.72 10.14
CA SER A 174 -10.39 11.91 11.28
C SER A 174 -11.49 10.92 10.85
N ALA A 175 -11.79 9.97 11.68
CA ALA A 175 -12.95 9.10 11.54
C ALA A 175 -14.06 9.55 12.54
N PRO A 176 -15.17 10.16 12.11
CA PRO A 176 -15.51 10.59 10.73
C PRO A 176 -14.70 11.80 10.23
N PRO A 177 -14.54 12.00 8.91
CA PRO A 177 -13.87 13.16 8.36
C PRO A 177 -14.58 14.47 8.76
N LYS A 178 -13.80 15.44 9.23
CA LYS A 178 -14.32 16.77 9.59
C LYS A 178 -13.76 17.81 8.62
N LEU A 179 -14.52 18.12 7.59
CA LEU A 179 -14.13 19.15 6.64
C LEU A 179 -14.17 20.53 7.29
N THR A 180 -13.04 21.22 7.31
CA THR A 180 -12.95 22.63 7.74
C THR A 180 -13.20 23.56 6.57
N PRO A 181 -13.62 24.82 6.81
CA PRO A 181 -13.74 25.83 5.74
C PRO A 181 -12.46 25.98 4.93
N GLN A 182 -11.29 25.87 5.59
CA GLN A 182 -9.99 25.91 4.92
C GLN A 182 -9.76 24.71 3.99
N SER A 183 -10.16 23.50 4.42
CA SER A 183 -10.07 22.31 3.58
C SER A 183 -10.97 22.42 2.34
N ILE A 184 -12.18 22.94 2.52
CA ILE A 184 -13.12 23.17 1.41
C ILE A 184 -12.54 24.22 0.45
N ALA A 185 -12.08 25.38 0.94
CA ALA A 185 -11.46 26.40 0.12
C ALA A 185 -10.24 25.84 -0.66
N ASN A 186 -9.40 25.02 0.00
CA ASN A 186 -8.28 24.40 -0.68
C ASN A 186 -8.73 23.42 -1.78
N MET A 187 -9.76 22.60 -1.55
CA MET A 187 -10.33 21.72 -2.58
C MET A 187 -10.86 22.50 -3.79
N MET A 188 -11.51 23.64 -3.56
CA MET A 188 -12.02 24.50 -4.64
C MET A 188 -10.89 25.06 -5.53
N THR A 189 -9.68 25.28 -5.01
CA THR A 189 -8.53 25.70 -5.82
C THR A 189 -7.96 24.59 -6.70
N LYS A 190 -8.37 23.33 -6.50
CA LYS A 190 -7.84 22.16 -7.22
C LYS A 190 -8.76 21.76 -8.37
N VAL A 191 -8.94 22.67 -9.33
CA VAL A 191 -9.89 22.51 -10.45
C VAL A 191 -9.71 21.18 -11.19
N HIS A 192 -8.47 20.79 -11.46
CA HIS A 192 -8.16 19.53 -12.17
C HIS A 192 -8.62 18.29 -11.38
N TRP A 193 -8.42 18.31 -10.07
CA TRP A 193 -8.90 17.27 -9.17
C TRP A 193 -10.44 17.28 -9.12
N GLY A 194 -11.05 18.45 -8.97
CA GLY A 194 -12.51 18.59 -8.90
C GLY A 194 -13.21 18.05 -10.14
N LEU A 195 -12.73 18.43 -11.34
CA LEU A 195 -13.28 17.92 -12.61
C LEU A 195 -13.13 16.39 -12.71
N GLY A 196 -11.97 15.86 -12.30
CA GLY A 196 -11.77 14.41 -12.24
C GLY A 196 -12.76 13.71 -11.32
N MET A 197 -12.97 14.26 -10.11
CA MET A 197 -13.90 13.70 -9.13
C MET A 197 -15.37 13.82 -9.56
N LEU A 198 -15.72 14.83 -10.34
CA LEU A 198 -17.06 14.95 -10.94
C LEU A 198 -17.27 13.89 -12.04
N GLY A 199 -16.22 13.56 -12.78
CA GLY A 199 -16.26 12.59 -13.88
C GLY A 199 -16.24 11.13 -13.46
N THR A 200 -15.90 10.80 -12.19
CA THR A 200 -15.88 9.43 -11.71
C THR A 200 -17.10 9.07 -10.84
N LYS A 201 -17.53 7.81 -10.91
CA LYS A 201 -18.53 7.23 -10.00
C LYS A 201 -17.88 6.71 -8.69
N ARG A 202 -16.54 6.57 -8.66
CA ARG A 202 -15.76 5.97 -7.57
C ARG A 202 -15.33 7.04 -6.60
N ARG A 203 -16.05 7.16 -5.48
CA ARG A 203 -15.83 8.21 -4.48
C ARG A 203 -15.80 7.70 -3.04
N PHE A 204 -15.94 6.40 -2.86
CA PHE A 204 -15.99 5.74 -1.56
C PHE A 204 -15.12 4.48 -1.60
N PHE A 205 -14.84 3.88 -0.45
CA PHE A 205 -14.06 2.65 -0.35
C PHE A 205 -14.79 1.48 -1.03
N GLY A 206 -14.42 1.18 -2.27
CA GLY A 206 -15.14 0.25 -3.15
C GLY A 206 -15.11 -1.20 -2.70
N ASN A 207 -14.18 -1.58 -1.82
CA ASN A 207 -14.13 -2.93 -1.26
C ASN A 207 -14.97 -3.07 0.00
N ILE A 208 -15.42 -1.98 0.62
CA ILE A 208 -16.06 -1.96 1.95
C ILE A 208 -17.52 -1.52 1.83
N VAL A 209 -17.78 -0.34 1.25
CA VAL A 209 -19.13 0.20 1.14
C VAL A 209 -20.01 -0.71 0.29
N GLY A 210 -21.15 -1.12 0.86
CA GLY A 210 -22.07 -2.07 0.21
C GLY A 210 -21.65 -3.55 0.29
N HIS A 211 -20.49 -3.86 0.86
CA HIS A 211 -19.98 -5.23 1.02
C HIS A 211 -19.80 -5.64 2.49
N ALA A 212 -19.45 -4.70 3.36
CA ALA A 212 -19.39 -4.93 4.79
C ALA A 212 -20.79 -4.79 5.42
N LYS A 213 -21.04 -5.58 6.46
CA LYS A 213 -22.31 -5.51 7.20
C LYS A 213 -22.46 -4.12 7.82
N ASP A 214 -23.65 -3.54 7.68
CA ASP A 214 -24.03 -2.24 8.24
C ASP A 214 -23.26 -1.02 7.68
N VAL A 215 -22.44 -1.20 6.64
CA VAL A 215 -21.73 -0.10 5.94
C VAL A 215 -22.40 0.17 4.60
N LYS A 216 -23.43 1.03 4.63
CA LYS A 216 -24.17 1.43 3.42
C LYS A 216 -23.72 2.77 2.84
N ASP A 217 -23.09 3.59 3.66
CA ASP A 217 -22.70 4.97 3.33
C ASP A 217 -21.39 5.37 4.04
N PRO A 218 -20.78 6.50 3.67
CA PRO A 218 -19.53 6.97 4.29
C PRO A 218 -19.63 7.33 5.76
N SER A 219 -20.81 7.60 6.30
CA SER A 219 -20.95 7.97 7.71
C SER A 219 -20.80 6.77 8.63
N SER A 220 -21.34 5.61 8.22
CA SER A 220 -21.19 4.33 8.92
C SER A 220 -19.78 3.71 8.78
N LEU A 221 -19.03 4.13 7.76
CA LEU A 221 -17.69 3.60 7.49
C LEU A 221 -16.67 3.90 8.60
N SER A 222 -16.75 5.05 9.23
CA SER A 222 -15.72 5.48 10.18
C SER A 222 -15.77 4.72 11.49
N SER A 223 -16.97 4.51 12.04
CA SER A 223 -17.18 3.66 13.21
C SER A 223 -16.80 2.22 12.90
N TRP A 224 -17.25 1.71 11.76
CA TRP A 224 -16.90 0.38 11.30
C TRP A 224 -15.36 0.19 11.18
N THR A 225 -14.67 1.13 10.55
CA THR A 225 -13.20 1.02 10.39
C THR A 225 -12.48 0.98 11.74
N ALA A 226 -12.90 1.80 12.70
CA ALA A 226 -12.30 1.83 14.04
C ALA A 226 -12.52 0.50 14.81
N GLU A 227 -13.64 -0.18 14.56
CA GLU A 227 -14.00 -1.43 15.22
C GLU A 227 -13.36 -2.66 14.55
N GLN A 228 -13.10 -2.60 13.24
CA GLN A 228 -12.65 -3.75 12.46
C GLN A 228 -11.16 -4.01 12.52
N PHE A 229 -10.31 -3.01 12.78
CA PHE A 229 -8.90 -3.30 13.02
C PHE A 229 -8.77 -4.17 14.26
N ASP A 230 -8.09 -5.31 14.09
CA ASP A 230 -8.03 -6.34 15.11
C ASP A 230 -6.72 -6.25 15.92
N PRO A 231 -6.77 -5.69 17.15
CA PRO A 231 -5.60 -5.63 18.01
C PRO A 231 -5.11 -7.00 18.48
N SER A 232 -5.94 -8.04 18.30
CA SER A 232 -5.60 -9.43 18.65
C SER A 232 -4.99 -10.23 17.49
N LEU A 233 -4.61 -9.54 16.38
CA LEU A 233 -3.90 -10.19 15.28
C LEU A 233 -2.63 -10.86 15.80
N ASP A 234 -2.58 -12.16 15.64
CA ASP A 234 -1.45 -13.02 15.98
C ASP A 234 -1.06 -13.92 14.80
N TRP A 235 -0.01 -14.69 14.97
CA TRP A 235 0.47 -15.61 13.94
C TRP A 235 -0.57 -16.67 13.54
N LYS A 236 -1.45 -17.11 14.46
CA LYS A 236 -2.52 -18.08 14.15
C LYS A 236 -3.54 -17.49 13.19
N LYS A 237 -3.89 -16.21 13.36
CA LYS A 237 -4.79 -15.51 12.44
C LYS A 237 -4.14 -15.30 11.07
N ILE A 238 -2.84 -15.00 11.02
CA ILE A 238 -2.08 -14.92 9.77
C ILE A 238 -2.09 -16.28 9.07
N GLU A 239 -1.76 -17.37 9.78
CA GLU A 239 -1.82 -18.74 9.24
C GLU A 239 -3.23 -19.14 8.76
N LYS A 240 -4.28 -18.66 9.45
CA LYS A 240 -5.67 -18.85 9.01
C LYS A 240 -5.94 -18.15 7.67
N LEU A 241 -5.53 -16.89 7.52
CA LEU A 241 -5.69 -16.15 6.26
C LEU A 241 -4.91 -16.80 5.11
N ILE A 242 -3.69 -17.29 5.37
CA ILE A 242 -2.89 -18.04 4.39
C ILE A 242 -3.67 -19.26 3.90
N LYS A 243 -4.25 -20.05 4.82
CA LYS A 243 -5.05 -21.24 4.48
C LYS A 243 -6.33 -20.86 3.72
N MET A 244 -7.00 -19.79 4.13
CA MET A 244 -8.19 -19.28 3.45
C MET A 244 -7.90 -18.85 2.02
N TRP A 245 -6.73 -18.26 1.77
CA TRP A 245 -6.32 -17.84 0.43
C TRP A 245 -5.92 -19.02 -0.47
N GLY A 246 -5.05 -19.89 -0.01
CA GLY A 246 -4.63 -21.11 -0.72
C GLY A 246 -3.79 -20.85 -1.98
N GLY A 247 -3.23 -19.65 -2.15
CA GLY A 247 -2.36 -19.27 -3.27
C GLY A 247 -1.09 -18.59 -2.75
N LYS A 248 -0.39 -17.84 -3.60
CA LYS A 248 0.82 -17.11 -3.23
C LYS A 248 0.55 -16.04 -2.17
N VAL A 249 1.37 -16.00 -1.12
CA VAL A 249 1.22 -15.08 0.02
C VAL A 249 2.50 -14.32 0.30
N ILE A 250 2.33 -13.03 0.51
CA ILE A 250 3.39 -12.09 0.91
C ILE A 250 3.03 -11.52 2.29
N LEU A 251 3.90 -11.64 3.26
CA LEU A 251 3.71 -10.99 4.57
C LEU A 251 4.40 -9.64 4.58
N LYS A 252 3.61 -8.57 4.76
CA LYS A 252 4.10 -7.19 4.79
C LYS A 252 4.11 -6.63 6.21
N GLY A 253 5.15 -5.88 6.56
CA GLY A 253 5.29 -5.26 7.88
C GLY A 253 6.28 -6.00 8.77
N ILE A 254 7.07 -6.89 8.19
CA ILE A 254 8.13 -7.61 8.91
C ILE A 254 9.34 -6.67 9.04
N LEU A 255 9.78 -6.42 10.26
CA LEU A 255 10.89 -5.51 10.55
C LEU A 255 11.85 -6.08 11.61
N ASP A 256 11.62 -7.29 12.07
CA ASP A 256 12.40 -7.99 13.07
C ASP A 256 12.85 -9.37 12.57
N VAL A 257 14.06 -9.79 12.95
CA VAL A 257 14.65 -11.06 12.51
C VAL A 257 13.85 -12.26 13.03
N GLU A 258 13.33 -12.21 14.25
CA GLU A 258 12.56 -13.33 14.82
C GLU A 258 11.18 -13.43 14.12
N ASP A 259 10.58 -12.28 13.79
CA ASP A 259 9.35 -12.27 13.00
C ASP A 259 9.60 -12.79 11.58
N ALA A 260 10.73 -12.48 10.95
CA ALA A 260 11.10 -13.03 9.66
C ALA A 260 11.27 -14.56 9.71
N LYS A 261 11.95 -15.09 10.72
CA LYS A 261 12.07 -16.54 10.98
C LYS A 261 10.70 -17.18 11.22
N ARG A 262 9.79 -16.47 11.86
CA ARG A 262 8.42 -16.95 12.09
C ARG A 262 7.63 -16.95 10.79
N ALA A 263 7.77 -15.91 9.96
CA ALA A 263 7.13 -15.81 8.64
C ALA A 263 7.46 -17.02 7.75
N VAL A 264 8.73 -17.44 7.70
CA VAL A 264 9.15 -18.66 6.98
C VAL A 264 8.34 -19.90 7.42
N LYS A 265 8.06 -20.03 8.73
CA LYS A 265 7.34 -21.19 9.28
C LYS A 265 5.83 -21.19 8.96
N THR A 266 5.27 -20.05 8.57
CA THR A 266 3.84 -19.96 8.22
C THR A 266 3.50 -20.53 6.84
N GLY A 267 4.52 -20.74 5.99
CA GLY A 267 4.34 -21.14 4.60
C GLY A 267 4.06 -19.96 3.65
N ALA A 268 4.33 -18.73 4.07
CA ALA A 268 4.33 -17.58 3.16
C ALA A 268 5.44 -17.72 2.11
N ASP A 269 5.18 -17.22 0.89
CA ASP A 269 6.14 -17.28 -0.23
C ASP A 269 7.16 -16.15 -0.15
N ALA A 270 6.77 -14.99 0.38
CA ALA A 270 7.63 -13.82 0.46
C ALA A 270 7.33 -12.95 1.68
N ILE A 271 8.29 -12.07 2.02
CA ILE A 271 8.12 -11.02 3.02
C ILE A 271 8.46 -9.64 2.42
N ILE A 272 7.79 -8.62 2.92
CA ILE A 272 8.17 -7.22 2.67
C ILE A 272 8.69 -6.64 3.98
N VAL A 273 10.00 -6.36 4.03
CA VAL A 273 10.65 -5.66 5.14
C VAL A 273 10.14 -4.22 5.16
N SER A 274 9.33 -3.91 6.15
CA SER A 274 8.54 -2.66 6.13
C SER A 274 8.17 -2.21 7.54
N ASN A 275 8.25 -0.89 7.77
CA ASN A 275 7.68 -0.17 8.91
C ASN A 275 6.46 0.68 8.50
N HIS A 276 5.73 0.25 7.45
CA HIS A 276 4.58 0.97 6.92
C HIS A 276 4.89 2.40 6.43
N GLY A 277 6.12 2.64 5.98
CA GLY A 277 6.56 3.99 5.57
C GLY A 277 6.68 4.98 6.73
N GLY A 278 7.00 4.52 7.96
CA GLY A 278 7.06 5.34 9.17
C GLY A 278 5.71 5.89 9.63
N ARG A 279 4.61 5.24 9.25
CA ARG A 279 3.23 5.70 9.48
C ARG A 279 2.55 4.99 10.66
N GLN A 280 3.23 4.04 11.28
CA GLN A 280 2.78 3.25 12.42
C GLN A 280 3.61 3.57 13.66
N GLN A 281 4.60 2.79 13.99
CA GLN A 281 5.50 3.03 15.11
C GLN A 281 6.55 4.07 14.72
N ASP A 282 6.60 5.19 15.44
CA ASP A 282 7.69 6.16 15.32
C ASP A 282 8.87 5.75 16.22
N GLY A 283 10.09 6.09 15.82
CA GLY A 283 11.31 5.62 16.49
C GLY A 283 11.71 4.19 16.11
N ALA A 284 10.96 3.52 15.22
CA ALA A 284 11.38 2.25 14.62
C ALA A 284 12.53 2.47 13.61
N VAL A 285 13.37 1.45 13.43
CA VAL A 285 14.43 1.49 12.42
C VAL A 285 13.88 1.55 11.00
N SER A 286 14.65 2.09 10.05
CA SER A 286 14.27 2.06 8.65
C SER A 286 14.31 0.65 8.08
N SER A 287 13.46 0.40 7.08
CA SER A 287 13.39 -0.91 6.41
C SER A 287 14.72 -1.29 5.74
N ILE A 288 15.41 -0.33 5.11
CA ILE A 288 16.68 -0.59 4.44
C ILE A 288 17.79 -0.97 5.41
N ARG A 289 17.77 -0.44 6.66
CA ARG A 289 18.73 -0.81 7.69
C ARG A 289 18.53 -2.23 8.18
N MET A 290 17.27 -2.67 8.38
CA MET A 290 16.96 -4.03 8.83
C MET A 290 17.09 -5.09 7.76
N LEU A 291 17.10 -4.68 6.49
CA LEU A 291 17.10 -5.61 5.37
C LEU A 291 18.30 -6.58 5.40
N SER A 292 19.50 -6.09 5.73
CA SER A 292 20.69 -6.95 5.79
C SER A 292 20.55 -8.06 6.82
N ASP A 293 20.17 -7.70 8.06
CA ASP A 293 20.05 -8.65 9.17
C ASP A 293 18.96 -9.71 8.89
N ILE A 294 17.88 -9.30 8.24
CA ILE A 294 16.80 -10.20 7.84
C ILE A 294 17.24 -11.12 6.69
N LEU A 295 17.94 -10.59 5.68
CA LEU A 295 18.50 -11.39 4.60
C LEU A 295 19.48 -12.44 5.10
N ASP A 296 20.38 -12.07 6.03
CA ASP A 296 21.34 -13.00 6.62
C ASP A 296 20.64 -14.15 7.37
N ALA A 297 19.47 -13.89 7.95
CA ALA A 297 18.73 -14.88 8.71
C ALA A 297 17.82 -15.80 7.87
N VAL A 298 17.21 -15.29 6.81
CA VAL A 298 16.14 -15.99 6.08
C VAL A 298 16.18 -15.85 4.56
N GLY A 299 17.12 -15.08 3.98
CA GLY A 299 17.14 -14.78 2.54
C GLY A 299 17.33 -15.99 1.62
N ASP A 300 17.76 -17.14 2.15
CA ASP A 300 17.83 -18.42 1.46
C ASP A 300 16.55 -19.28 1.58
N LYS A 301 15.57 -18.83 2.36
CA LYS A 301 14.37 -19.61 2.75
C LYS A 301 13.07 -19.00 2.28
N ILE A 302 13.05 -17.70 2.01
CA ILE A 302 11.86 -16.95 1.62
C ILE A 302 12.26 -15.77 0.74
N GLU A 303 11.45 -15.42 -0.26
CA GLU A 303 11.68 -14.27 -1.12
C GLU A 303 11.44 -12.92 -0.40
#